data_25fe8a3e0da39fe56ca32df7eae1bb82
#
_entry.id   25fe8a3e0da39fe56ca32df7eae1bb82
#
_cell.length_a   1.000
_cell.length_b   1.000
_cell.length_c   1.000
_cell.angle_alpha   90.00
_cell.angle_beta   90.00
_cell.angle_gamma   90.00
#
_symmetry.space_group_name_H-M   'P 1'
#
loop_
_entity.id
_entity.type
_entity.pdbx_description
1 polymer ?
#
loop_
_entity_poly.entity_id
_entity_poly.type
_entity_poly.pdbx_seq_one_letter_code
_entity_poly.pdbx_strand_id
1 'polypeptide(L)'
;MAAGASGTEDTPNTQSNTGKAPDTTTENTAPETGAPAHSAETESRKNIGTRLREKQGSLLAGLLAVCIFMLYNYYSSQQLLHWITPSWDLAIFTQMAQAYSRFEMPIVPIKGPDFNLWGDHFHPILMLLGPVYAFFPSPMTLLVVQNGMVALSVYLTVRFAQRALGGLNGHVVGVLLAAAFGLSYGVQQAVAAQFHEVAFALPFLSLSLGHLVLAGTQQNPQRASHITHACWWAAPLAFVKEDMGVTAAMIGAIALIRSGWLREAANTLFPHASKDVPAFWPRLREVFSGWTKSRGAAEATLLMVWGLFWSYTSMNLILPIFNVNHQFDYADKVDLFGALKNPLNALQLLFTPDEKAQSLWLLLMVGAFLWVVSPLAAVALPTIAWRMLSSNSSYWLSTWHYSLVLMPIVFMALLDVLVRVHEHRRRVAASAQDKAAADQNTAYQKPEQQNTAGSDWAKPYRNATQAIILKTPLWLVPLLALVFTVAPILTAQPTQPLAQLTDPVFTTTDQTSTEVNKRRAVDAVPIGASVATDLSIITELIPGRTVYWIGHHGEPAPDYVVIDRAGTAWGGKPPTNAAQYAADRYGHPYEVAERVGTIDIVRRTDK
;
A
#
# COMPACT_ATOMS: atom_id res chain seq x y z
N MET A 1 20.69 -32.07 42.68
CA MET A 1 20.07 -33.09 43.52
C MET A 1 19.14 -33.86 42.62
N ALA A 2 19.58 -34.93 42.08
CA ALA A 2 19.49 -36.29 42.52
C ALA A 2 18.09 -36.85 42.28
N ALA A 3 17.96 -37.67 41.28
CA ALA A 3 18.00 -39.14 41.22
C ALA A 3 16.58 -39.68 41.43
N GLY A 4 16.09 -40.67 40.79
CA GLY A 4 16.50 -41.85 40.07
C GLY A 4 15.23 -42.63 39.78
N ALA A 5 15.16 -43.30 38.71
CA ALA A 5 15.51 -44.69 38.45
C ALA A 5 14.36 -45.69 38.62
N SER A 6 14.22 -46.47 37.57
CA SER A 6 14.06 -47.93 37.39
C SER A 6 12.63 -48.47 37.56
N GLY A 7 12.18 -49.45 36.83
CA GLY A 7 12.72 -50.42 35.91
C GLY A 7 11.72 -51.54 35.68
N THR A 8 11.99 -52.27 34.62
CA THR A 8 11.82 -53.69 34.33
C THR A 8 10.42 -54.26 34.08
N GLU A 9 10.28 -54.79 32.86
CA GLU A 9 10.26 -56.22 32.46
C GLU A 9 8.97 -56.97 32.85
N ASP A 10 8.26 -57.56 31.94
CA ASP A 10 8.46 -58.90 31.37
C ASP A 10 7.34 -59.28 30.40
N THR A 11 7.70 -59.89 29.28
CA THR A 11 6.93 -60.84 28.49
C THR A 11 6.98 -62.22 29.22
N PRO A 12 6.29 -63.33 28.83
CA PRO A 12 5.86 -63.78 27.52
C PRO A 12 4.66 -64.79 27.48
N ASN A 13 4.42 -65.27 26.24
CA ASN A 13 4.10 -66.69 25.86
C ASN A 13 2.64 -67.08 25.63
N THR A 14 2.37 -67.47 24.46
CA THR A 14 2.34 -68.74 23.66
C THR A 14 1.07 -69.57 23.69
N GLN A 15 0.87 -70.13 22.52
CA GLN A 15 0.23 -71.44 22.11
C GLN A 15 -1.23 -71.31 21.65
N SER A 16 -1.49 -71.62 20.48
CA SER A 16 -1.39 -72.78 19.54
C SER A 16 -2.72 -73.51 19.42
N ASN A 17 -3.20 -73.74 18.30
CA ASN A 17 -3.22 -74.97 17.57
C ASN A 17 -4.52 -75.25 16.76
N THR A 18 -4.28 -75.65 15.55
CA THR A 18 -4.93 -76.72 14.73
C THR A 18 -6.37 -76.48 14.28
N GLY A 19 -6.73 -76.65 13.06
CA GLY A 19 -6.24 -77.42 11.96
C GLY A 19 -7.37 -77.70 10.99
N LYS A 20 -6.99 -77.94 9.76
CA LYS A 20 -7.69 -78.78 8.74
C LYS A 20 -8.28 -78.06 7.54
N ALA A 21 -7.55 -78.17 6.44
CA ALA A 21 -8.07 -78.23 5.07
C ALA A 21 -8.59 -79.68 4.79
N PRO A 22 -9.19 -80.01 3.61
CA PRO A 22 -9.03 -79.46 2.27
C PRO A 22 -10.38 -79.39 1.47
N ASP A 23 -10.47 -78.81 0.32
CA ASP A 23 -10.48 -79.40 -1.02
C ASP A 23 -10.97 -78.42 -2.09
N THR A 24 -10.14 -78.26 -3.06
CA THR A 24 -10.31 -78.12 -4.51
C THR A 24 -11.64 -77.65 -5.11
N THR A 25 -11.59 -76.55 -5.85
CA THR A 25 -11.88 -76.57 -7.31
C THR A 25 -11.27 -75.31 -8.01
N THR A 26 -10.53 -75.62 -9.03
CA THR A 26 -9.97 -74.72 -10.02
C THR A 26 -11.02 -74.03 -10.85
N GLU A 27 -10.95 -72.69 -10.97
CA GLU A 27 -11.39 -71.99 -12.17
C GLU A 27 -10.43 -70.83 -12.46
N ASN A 28 -9.83 -70.94 -13.65
CA ASN A 28 -8.93 -70.03 -14.31
C ASN A 28 -9.70 -68.75 -14.72
N THR A 29 -9.32 -67.61 -14.19
CA THR A 29 -9.53 -66.35 -14.89
C THR A 29 -8.26 -65.51 -14.77
N ALA A 30 -7.75 -65.13 -15.95
CA ALA A 30 -6.55 -64.33 -16.17
C ALA A 30 -6.63 -62.97 -15.48
N PRO A 31 -5.50 -62.38 -15.02
CA PRO A 31 -5.48 -61.06 -14.46
C PRO A 31 -5.56 -60.02 -15.58
N GLU A 32 -6.60 -59.18 -15.56
CA GLU A 32 -6.59 -57.91 -16.28
C GLU A 32 -5.51 -56.98 -15.68
N THR A 33 -4.37 -56.98 -16.33
CA THR A 33 -3.34 -55.96 -16.12
C THR A 33 -3.63 -54.79 -17.05
N GLY A 34 -3.91 -53.65 -16.46
CA GLY A 34 -3.79 -52.40 -17.25
C GLY A 34 -4.72 -51.29 -16.84
N ALA A 35 -4.42 -50.55 -15.74
CA ALA A 35 -4.44 -49.10 -15.66
C ALA A 35 -4.43 -48.57 -14.20
N PRO A 36 -3.28 -48.30 -13.63
CA PRO A 36 -3.12 -47.07 -12.83
C PRO A 36 -1.83 -46.27 -13.13
N ALA A 37 -0.91 -46.78 -13.94
CA ALA A 37 0.37 -46.08 -14.16
C ALA A 37 0.24 -44.81 -15.02
N HIS A 38 -0.67 -44.83 -16.02
CA HIS A 38 -0.84 -43.70 -16.94
C HIS A 38 -1.52 -42.48 -16.32
N SER A 39 -2.39 -42.65 -15.33
CA SER A 39 -3.05 -41.55 -14.61
C SER A 39 -2.09 -40.86 -13.65
N ALA A 40 -1.28 -41.60 -12.92
CA ALA A 40 -0.29 -41.04 -11.97
C ALA A 40 0.84 -40.27 -12.67
N GLU A 41 1.34 -40.77 -13.82
CA GLU A 41 2.34 -40.03 -14.61
C GLU A 41 1.76 -38.74 -15.23
N THR A 42 0.52 -38.74 -15.67
CA THR A 42 -0.16 -37.56 -16.24
C THR A 42 -0.43 -36.50 -15.15
N GLU A 43 -0.80 -36.92 -13.95
CA GLU A 43 -0.96 -36.05 -12.79
C GLU A 43 0.39 -35.48 -12.30
N SER A 44 1.44 -36.29 -12.27
CA SER A 44 2.79 -35.86 -11.92
C SER A 44 3.34 -34.84 -12.91
N ARG A 45 3.18 -35.05 -14.22
CA ARG A 45 3.60 -34.11 -15.29
C ARG A 45 2.78 -32.80 -15.23
N LYS A 46 1.48 -32.85 -14.95
CA LYS A 46 0.64 -31.66 -14.71
C LYS A 46 1.13 -30.87 -13.49
N ASN A 47 1.45 -31.54 -12.40
CA ASN A 47 1.96 -30.91 -11.18
C ASN A 47 3.34 -30.25 -11.39
N ILE A 48 4.24 -30.90 -12.13
CA ILE A 48 5.55 -30.34 -12.49
C ILE A 48 5.38 -29.10 -13.38
N GLY A 49 4.54 -29.19 -14.41
CA GLY A 49 4.26 -28.06 -15.31
C GLY A 49 3.63 -26.86 -14.59
N THR A 50 2.76 -27.10 -13.63
CA THR A 50 2.15 -26.04 -12.81
C THR A 50 3.19 -25.38 -11.90
N ARG A 51 4.02 -26.14 -11.22
CA ARG A 51 5.11 -25.63 -10.37
C ARG A 51 6.15 -24.82 -11.15
N LEU A 52 6.49 -25.25 -12.37
CA LEU A 52 7.42 -24.52 -13.24
C LEU A 52 6.82 -23.16 -13.67
N ARG A 53 5.55 -23.11 -14.05
CA ARG A 53 4.85 -21.87 -14.40
C ARG A 53 4.73 -20.92 -13.23
N GLU A 54 4.46 -21.42 -12.03
CA GLU A 54 4.43 -20.61 -10.80
C GLU A 54 5.81 -20.02 -10.49
N LYS A 55 6.88 -20.80 -10.61
CA LYS A 55 8.27 -20.31 -10.44
C LYS A 55 8.63 -19.24 -11.46
N GLN A 56 8.31 -19.45 -12.75
CA GLN A 56 8.54 -18.46 -13.82
C GLN A 56 7.76 -17.17 -13.55
N GLY A 57 6.49 -17.29 -13.13
CA GLY A 57 5.66 -16.14 -12.77
C GLY A 57 6.21 -15.36 -11.59
N SER A 58 6.72 -16.06 -10.57
CA SER A 58 7.35 -15.43 -9.40
C SER A 58 8.66 -14.74 -9.77
N LEU A 59 9.47 -15.34 -10.65
CA LEU A 59 10.72 -14.75 -11.13
C LEU A 59 10.46 -13.46 -11.90
N LEU A 60 9.48 -13.45 -12.81
CA LEU A 60 9.11 -12.26 -13.57
C LEU A 60 8.63 -11.10 -12.66
N ALA A 61 7.80 -11.43 -11.67
CA ALA A 61 7.36 -10.47 -10.66
C ALA A 61 8.54 -9.91 -9.85
N GLY A 62 9.47 -10.79 -9.44
CA GLY A 62 10.67 -10.40 -8.72
C GLY A 62 11.60 -9.51 -9.54
N LEU A 63 11.80 -9.83 -10.83
CA LEU A 63 12.63 -9.03 -11.73
C LEU A 63 12.08 -7.61 -11.88
N LEU A 64 10.78 -7.45 -12.14
CA LEU A 64 10.15 -6.13 -12.23
C LEU A 64 10.28 -5.35 -10.92
N ALA A 65 10.03 -6.00 -9.78
CA ALA A 65 10.17 -5.37 -8.47
C ALA A 65 11.60 -4.90 -8.20
N VAL A 66 12.61 -5.71 -8.55
CA VAL A 66 14.03 -5.34 -8.45
C VAL A 66 14.36 -4.16 -9.36
N CYS A 67 13.87 -4.14 -10.59
CA CYS A 67 14.07 -3.00 -11.49
C CYS A 67 13.49 -1.69 -10.91
N ILE A 68 12.27 -1.72 -10.39
CA ILE A 68 11.64 -0.54 -9.73
C ILE A 68 12.41 -0.15 -8.47
N PHE A 69 12.84 -1.12 -7.66
CA PHE A 69 13.66 -0.88 -6.47
C PHE A 69 14.96 -0.16 -6.81
N MET A 70 15.70 -0.66 -7.79
CA MET A 70 16.97 -0.08 -8.24
C MET A 70 16.77 1.33 -8.84
N LEU A 71 15.72 1.52 -9.64
CA LEU A 71 15.38 2.80 -10.24
C LEU A 71 15.18 3.88 -9.16
N TYR A 72 14.35 3.60 -8.15
CA TYR A 72 14.07 4.58 -7.09
C TYR A 72 15.21 4.74 -6.09
N ASN A 73 16.00 3.69 -5.83
CA ASN A 73 17.21 3.87 -5.02
C ASN A 73 18.26 4.71 -5.75
N TYR A 74 18.40 4.55 -7.06
CA TYR A 74 19.27 5.41 -7.86
C TYR A 74 18.78 6.86 -7.81
N TYR A 75 17.48 7.11 -8.03
CA TYR A 75 16.89 8.45 -7.92
C TYR A 75 17.14 9.07 -6.54
N SER A 76 16.84 8.34 -5.46
CA SER A 76 17.03 8.79 -4.08
C SER A 76 18.52 9.06 -3.75
N SER A 77 19.43 8.25 -4.28
CA SER A 77 20.87 8.47 -4.08
C SER A 77 21.35 9.74 -4.77
N GLN A 78 20.82 10.05 -5.97
CA GLN A 78 21.13 11.31 -6.66
C GLN A 78 20.59 12.52 -5.88
N GLN A 79 19.38 12.43 -5.30
CA GLN A 79 18.88 13.51 -4.44
C GLN A 79 19.82 13.80 -3.27
N LEU A 80 20.30 12.78 -2.56
CA LEU A 80 21.23 12.96 -1.44
C LEU A 80 22.61 13.44 -1.91
N LEU A 81 23.12 12.89 -3.03
CA LEU A 81 24.40 13.29 -3.60
C LEU A 81 24.42 14.78 -3.94
N HIS A 82 23.34 15.29 -4.51
CA HIS A 82 23.17 16.69 -4.91
C HIS A 82 22.53 17.57 -3.84
N TRP A 83 22.39 17.09 -2.61
CA TRP A 83 21.84 17.83 -1.47
C TRP A 83 20.45 18.42 -1.73
N ILE A 84 19.63 17.69 -2.51
CA ILE A 84 18.27 18.09 -2.79
C ILE A 84 17.42 17.76 -1.56
N THR A 85 16.92 18.81 -0.90
CA THR A 85 16.10 18.70 0.32
C THR A 85 14.77 19.39 0.05
N PRO A 86 13.74 18.65 -0.43
CA PRO A 86 12.44 19.22 -0.75
C PRO A 86 11.68 19.73 0.48
N SER A 87 11.93 19.12 1.64
CA SER A 87 11.36 19.48 2.93
C SER A 87 12.28 19.04 4.07
N TRP A 88 11.89 19.29 5.29
CA TRP A 88 12.58 18.80 6.49
C TRP A 88 12.15 17.39 6.93
N ASP A 89 11.16 16.76 6.22
CA ASP A 89 10.53 15.52 6.67
C ASP A 89 11.53 14.37 6.78
N LEU A 90 12.44 14.21 5.81
CA LEU A 90 13.48 13.18 5.89
C LEU A 90 14.35 13.36 7.15
N ALA A 91 14.65 14.60 7.53
CA ALA A 91 15.40 14.88 8.75
C ALA A 91 14.60 14.52 10.00
N ILE A 92 13.33 14.90 10.07
CA ILE A 92 12.41 14.56 11.17
C ILE A 92 12.36 13.04 11.36
N PHE A 93 12.06 12.28 10.30
CA PHE A 93 11.97 10.83 10.37
C PHE A 93 13.31 10.14 10.63
N THR A 94 14.43 10.72 10.17
CA THR A 94 15.77 10.20 10.47
C THR A 94 16.08 10.34 11.97
N GLN A 95 15.74 11.49 12.58
CA GLN A 95 15.91 11.73 14.00
C GLN A 95 15.01 10.82 14.84
N MET A 96 13.77 10.61 14.41
CA MET A 96 12.85 9.62 15.01
C MET A 96 13.45 8.20 14.94
N ALA A 97 13.94 7.77 13.77
CA ALA A 97 14.53 6.44 13.60
C ALA A 97 15.80 6.28 14.47
N GLN A 98 16.59 7.34 14.62
CA GLN A 98 17.73 7.37 15.55
C GLN A 98 17.28 7.17 17.02
N ALA A 99 16.20 7.80 17.47
CA ALA A 99 15.63 7.58 18.79
C ALA A 99 15.16 6.13 18.96
N TYR A 100 14.38 5.60 18.03
CA TYR A 100 13.92 4.22 18.07
C TYR A 100 15.06 3.19 18.03
N SER A 101 16.19 3.50 17.38
CA SER A 101 17.36 2.62 17.37
C SER A 101 18.00 2.47 18.76
N ARG A 102 17.73 3.39 19.68
CA ARG A 102 18.15 3.38 21.08
C ARG A 102 17.04 2.98 22.05
N PHE A 103 15.87 2.55 21.53
CA PHE A 103 14.66 2.26 22.31
C PHE A 103 14.14 3.46 23.10
N GLU A 104 14.35 4.67 22.58
CA GLU A 104 13.90 5.94 23.16
C GLU A 104 12.57 6.38 22.54
N MET A 105 11.84 7.26 23.25
CA MET A 105 10.69 7.96 22.70
C MET A 105 11.11 8.81 21.49
N PRO A 106 10.24 9.00 20.49
CA PRO A 106 10.56 9.74 19.28
C PRO A 106 10.57 11.25 19.52
N ILE A 107 11.45 11.70 20.38
CA ILE A 107 11.72 13.13 20.58
C ILE A 107 12.51 13.63 19.39
N VAL A 108 11.98 14.65 18.72
CA VAL A 108 12.54 15.21 17.49
C VAL A 108 12.86 16.69 17.67
N PRO A 109 14.07 17.03 18.17
CA PRO A 109 14.50 18.39 18.44
C PRO A 109 14.43 19.35 17.24
N ILE A 110 14.45 18.82 16.01
CA ILE A 110 14.23 19.62 14.79
C ILE A 110 12.87 20.34 14.82
N LYS A 111 11.82 19.73 15.38
CA LYS A 111 10.49 20.34 15.50
C LYS A 111 10.30 21.19 16.75
N GLY A 112 11.28 21.24 17.62
CA GLY A 112 11.29 22.04 18.86
C GLY A 112 11.81 21.26 20.07
N PRO A 113 12.09 21.96 21.18
CA PRO A 113 12.52 21.31 22.41
C PRO A 113 11.46 20.28 22.87
N ASP A 114 11.93 19.09 23.24
CA ASP A 114 11.11 18.00 23.76
C ASP A 114 9.91 17.59 22.88
N PHE A 115 9.93 17.97 21.61
CA PHE A 115 8.84 17.67 20.69
C PHE A 115 8.71 16.16 20.46
N ASN A 116 7.64 15.57 20.99
CA ASN A 116 7.34 14.17 20.80
C ASN A 116 6.55 13.96 19.50
N LEU A 117 7.12 13.23 18.55
CA LEU A 117 6.52 13.03 17.24
C LEU A 117 5.19 12.24 17.27
N TRP A 118 4.92 11.48 18.37
CA TRP A 118 3.60 10.87 18.59
C TRP A 118 2.49 11.89 18.89
N GLY A 119 2.83 13.14 19.18
CA GLY A 119 1.87 14.25 19.27
C GLY A 119 1.56 14.91 17.94
N ASP A 120 2.31 14.61 16.87
CA ASP A 120 2.11 15.13 15.52
C ASP A 120 1.27 14.18 14.67
N HIS A 121 1.71 12.92 14.54
CA HIS A 121 1.04 11.85 13.78
C HIS A 121 1.12 10.51 14.51
N PHE A 122 0.07 9.71 14.41
CA PHE A 122 0.01 8.37 14.97
C PHE A 122 0.55 7.34 13.98
N HIS A 123 1.83 6.99 14.13
CA HIS A 123 2.52 6.06 13.23
C HIS A 123 3.41 5.02 13.96
N PRO A 124 2.86 4.25 14.92
CA PRO A 124 3.68 3.32 15.71
C PRO A 124 4.38 2.24 14.87
N ILE A 125 3.91 1.96 13.66
CA ILE A 125 4.57 1.02 12.74
C ILE A 125 6.01 1.44 12.42
N LEU A 126 6.34 2.73 12.50
CA LEU A 126 7.68 3.24 12.23
C LEU A 126 8.71 2.83 13.30
N MET A 127 8.27 2.29 14.45
CA MET A 127 9.18 1.66 15.41
C MET A 127 10.00 0.54 14.76
N LEU A 128 9.47 -0.09 13.69
CA LEU A 128 10.20 -1.09 12.90
C LEU A 128 11.45 -0.55 12.20
N LEU A 129 11.56 0.77 12.04
CA LEU A 129 12.78 1.41 11.51
C LEU A 129 13.95 1.39 12.51
N GLY A 130 13.67 1.37 13.81
CA GLY A 130 14.69 1.40 14.85
C GLY A 130 15.78 0.34 14.66
N PRO A 131 15.45 -0.96 14.61
CA PRO A 131 16.44 -2.01 14.38
C PRO A 131 17.20 -1.84 13.05
N VAL A 132 16.51 -1.43 11.97
CA VAL A 132 17.16 -1.25 10.66
C VAL A 132 18.15 -0.09 10.72
N TYR A 133 17.75 1.02 11.32
CA TYR A 133 18.60 2.20 11.47
C TYR A 133 19.80 1.96 12.41
N ALA A 134 19.65 1.10 13.42
CA ALA A 134 20.74 0.72 14.31
C ALA A 134 21.92 0.06 13.55
N PHE A 135 21.62 -0.74 12.51
CA PHE A 135 22.64 -1.35 11.65
C PHE A 135 23.13 -0.42 10.55
N PHE A 136 22.29 0.46 10.05
CA PHE A 136 22.58 1.36 8.92
C PHE A 136 22.16 2.79 9.26
N PRO A 137 22.92 3.52 10.12
CA PRO A 137 22.55 4.86 10.60
C PRO A 137 22.76 5.92 9.51
N SER A 138 21.83 6.04 8.60
CA SER A 138 21.88 6.97 7.47
C SER A 138 20.46 7.40 7.05
N PRO A 139 20.25 8.62 6.56
CA PRO A 139 19.00 9.02 5.93
C PRO A 139 18.62 8.12 4.74
N MET A 140 19.61 7.62 3.99
CA MET A 140 19.39 6.68 2.87
C MET A 140 18.68 5.40 3.32
N THR A 141 18.86 4.97 4.56
CA THR A 141 18.17 3.77 5.10
C THR A 141 16.65 3.89 5.03
N LEU A 142 16.11 5.07 5.36
CA LEU A 142 14.67 5.31 5.30
C LEU A 142 14.17 5.28 3.85
N LEU A 143 14.93 5.87 2.94
CA LEU A 143 14.61 5.89 1.51
C LEU A 143 14.64 4.48 0.90
N VAL A 144 15.64 3.66 1.26
CA VAL A 144 15.73 2.25 0.84
C VAL A 144 14.52 1.44 1.35
N VAL A 145 14.11 1.64 2.60
CA VAL A 145 12.93 0.99 3.16
C VAL A 145 11.67 1.42 2.41
N GLN A 146 11.45 2.71 2.19
CA GLN A 146 10.33 3.22 1.40
C GLN A 146 10.28 2.61 0.00
N ASN A 147 11.41 2.64 -0.72
CA ASN A 147 11.54 2.08 -2.07
C ASN A 147 11.32 0.55 -2.08
N GLY A 148 11.70 -0.12 -0.98
CA GLY A 148 11.40 -1.54 -0.76
C GLY A 148 9.90 -1.81 -0.61
N MET A 149 9.14 -0.95 0.09
CA MET A 149 7.68 -1.07 0.21
C MET A 149 6.99 -0.89 -1.16
N VAL A 150 7.46 0.05 -1.98
CA VAL A 150 6.99 0.23 -3.37
C VAL A 150 7.27 -1.05 -4.18
N ALA A 151 8.51 -1.53 -4.18
CA ALA A 151 8.91 -2.71 -4.93
C ALA A 151 8.14 -3.99 -4.52
N LEU A 152 7.93 -4.18 -3.20
CA LEU A 152 7.10 -5.27 -2.69
C LEU A 152 5.66 -5.18 -3.21
N SER A 153 5.08 -3.99 -3.27
CA SER A 153 3.72 -3.78 -3.76
C SER A 153 3.61 -4.01 -5.27
N VAL A 154 4.65 -3.65 -6.03
CA VAL A 154 4.79 -4.01 -7.46
C VAL A 154 4.82 -5.54 -7.63
N TYR A 155 5.64 -6.25 -6.86
CA TYR A 155 5.68 -7.71 -6.84
C TYR A 155 4.30 -8.32 -6.57
N LEU A 156 3.63 -7.85 -5.53
CA LEU A 156 2.31 -8.33 -5.12
C LEU A 156 1.26 -8.11 -6.22
N THR A 157 1.30 -6.97 -6.90
CA THR A 157 0.37 -6.65 -8.01
C THR A 157 0.50 -7.67 -9.14
N VAL A 158 1.72 -8.01 -9.56
CA VAL A 158 1.94 -9.08 -10.56
C VAL A 158 1.39 -10.40 -10.06
N ARG A 159 1.68 -10.78 -8.79
CA ARG A 159 1.27 -12.08 -8.24
C ARG A 159 -0.24 -12.22 -8.14
N PHE A 160 -0.95 -11.17 -7.73
CA PHE A 160 -2.42 -11.21 -7.69
C PHE A 160 -3.04 -11.28 -9.09
N ALA A 161 -2.51 -10.56 -10.07
CA ALA A 161 -2.97 -10.66 -11.46
C ALA A 161 -2.75 -12.08 -12.03
N GLN A 162 -1.60 -12.69 -11.77
CA GLN A 162 -1.29 -14.06 -12.18
C GLN A 162 -2.25 -15.09 -11.56
N ARG A 163 -2.57 -14.93 -10.26
CA ARG A 163 -3.50 -15.81 -9.56
C ARG A 163 -4.95 -15.65 -10.03
N ALA A 164 -5.36 -14.40 -10.30
CA ALA A 164 -6.74 -14.09 -10.66
C ALA A 164 -7.09 -14.42 -12.12
N LEU A 165 -6.17 -14.18 -13.06
CA LEU A 165 -6.40 -14.34 -14.50
C LEU A 165 -5.83 -15.65 -15.06
N GLY A 166 -4.75 -16.15 -14.45
CA GLY A 166 -4.03 -17.35 -14.92
C GLY A 166 -3.34 -17.18 -16.27
N GLY A 167 -2.54 -18.17 -16.65
CA GLY A 167 -1.91 -18.28 -17.97
C GLY A 167 -1.17 -17.02 -18.42
N LEU A 168 -1.07 -16.85 -19.75
CA LEU A 168 -0.39 -15.70 -20.37
C LEU A 168 -1.07 -14.37 -20.02
N ASN A 169 -2.40 -14.34 -19.94
CA ASN A 169 -3.12 -13.12 -19.56
C ASN A 169 -2.70 -12.62 -18.17
N GLY A 170 -2.58 -13.51 -17.19
CA GLY A 170 -2.13 -13.15 -15.85
C GLY A 170 -0.72 -12.58 -15.82
N HIS A 171 0.18 -13.09 -16.68
CA HIS A 171 1.55 -12.56 -16.78
C HIS A 171 1.58 -11.18 -17.43
N VAL A 172 0.97 -11.04 -18.61
CA VAL A 172 1.02 -9.80 -19.39
C VAL A 172 0.28 -8.67 -18.66
N VAL A 173 -0.96 -8.92 -18.23
CA VAL A 173 -1.75 -7.94 -17.46
C VAL A 173 -1.03 -7.57 -16.16
N GLY A 174 -0.48 -8.56 -15.44
CA GLY A 174 0.21 -8.32 -14.18
C GLY A 174 1.44 -7.43 -14.34
N VAL A 175 2.27 -7.68 -15.35
CA VAL A 175 3.47 -6.86 -15.62
C VAL A 175 3.10 -5.45 -16.03
N LEU A 176 2.13 -5.28 -16.94
CA LEU A 176 1.72 -3.96 -17.39
C LEU A 176 1.10 -3.13 -16.26
N LEU A 177 0.21 -3.73 -15.46
CA LEU A 177 -0.39 -3.06 -14.28
C LEU A 177 0.65 -2.69 -13.25
N ALA A 178 1.56 -3.59 -12.93
CA ALA A 178 2.57 -3.37 -11.91
C ALA A 178 3.62 -2.36 -12.36
N ALA A 179 3.97 -2.34 -13.66
CA ALA A 179 4.83 -1.30 -14.23
C ALA A 179 4.13 0.07 -14.19
N ALA A 180 2.85 0.14 -14.58
CA ALA A 180 2.06 1.37 -14.49
C ALA A 180 1.94 1.85 -13.03
N PHE A 181 1.73 0.94 -12.07
CA PHE A 181 1.73 1.26 -10.65
C PHE A 181 3.08 1.79 -10.18
N GLY A 182 4.16 1.04 -10.42
CA GLY A 182 5.50 1.40 -9.96
C GLY A 182 6.00 2.73 -10.54
N LEU A 183 5.58 3.08 -11.76
CA LEU A 183 5.96 4.32 -12.44
C LEU A 183 4.90 5.43 -12.31
N SER A 184 3.81 5.21 -11.56
CA SER A 184 2.73 6.20 -11.44
C SER A 184 3.18 7.50 -10.77
N TYR A 185 2.51 8.61 -11.12
CA TYR A 185 2.83 9.91 -10.57
C TYR A 185 2.81 9.94 -9.04
N GLY A 186 1.85 9.23 -8.41
CA GLY A 186 1.75 9.19 -6.96
C GLY A 186 2.93 8.50 -6.29
N VAL A 187 3.55 7.49 -6.94
CA VAL A 187 4.79 6.85 -6.46
C VAL A 187 5.98 7.78 -6.70
N GLN A 188 6.11 8.35 -7.91
CA GLN A 188 7.20 9.26 -8.27
C GLN A 188 7.26 10.47 -7.33
N GLN A 189 6.12 11.13 -7.09
CA GLN A 189 6.03 12.33 -6.25
C GLN A 189 6.36 12.01 -4.78
N ALA A 190 5.94 10.84 -4.29
CA ALA A 190 6.26 10.42 -2.94
C ALA A 190 7.76 10.14 -2.76
N VAL A 191 8.41 9.50 -3.75
CA VAL A 191 9.87 9.27 -3.71
C VAL A 191 10.63 10.59 -3.83
N ALA A 192 10.16 11.52 -4.67
CA ALA A 192 10.77 12.84 -4.80
C ALA A 192 10.60 13.70 -3.55
N ALA A 193 9.48 13.55 -2.83
CA ALA A 193 9.27 14.17 -1.52
C ALA A 193 10.07 13.51 -0.38
N GLN A 194 10.82 12.46 -0.71
CA GLN A 194 11.63 11.64 0.18
C GLN A 194 10.78 10.77 1.12
N PHE A 195 11.28 10.40 2.30
CA PHE A 195 10.62 9.42 3.16
C PHE A 195 9.35 9.96 3.82
N HIS A 196 8.27 9.12 3.76
CA HIS A 196 7.03 9.34 4.51
C HIS A 196 6.44 8.00 5.01
N GLU A 197 5.81 8.04 6.19
CA GLU A 197 5.22 6.89 6.89
C GLU A 197 4.21 6.11 6.03
N VAL A 198 3.48 6.81 5.18
CA VAL A 198 2.42 6.22 4.32
C VAL A 198 2.93 5.19 3.33
N ALA A 199 4.24 5.11 3.09
CA ALA A 199 4.84 4.05 2.28
C ALA A 199 4.60 2.65 2.88
N PHE A 200 4.51 2.54 4.20
CA PHE A 200 4.20 1.28 4.88
C PHE A 200 2.78 0.77 4.59
N ALA A 201 1.86 1.65 4.18
CA ALA A 201 0.50 1.24 3.80
C ALA A 201 0.47 0.43 2.48
N LEU A 202 1.43 0.63 1.56
CA LEU A 202 1.39 0.09 0.21
C LEU A 202 1.28 -1.45 0.16
N PRO A 203 2.16 -2.22 0.84
CA PRO A 203 2.06 -3.67 0.81
C PRO A 203 0.79 -4.17 1.51
N PHE A 204 0.33 -3.53 2.58
CA PHE A 204 -0.91 -3.89 3.25
C PHE A 204 -2.14 -3.67 2.37
N LEU A 205 -2.22 -2.53 1.68
CA LEU A 205 -3.27 -2.25 0.70
C LEU A 205 -3.22 -3.25 -0.46
N SER A 206 -2.03 -3.52 -1.00
CA SER A 206 -1.86 -4.47 -2.10
C SER A 206 -2.27 -5.89 -1.72
N LEU A 207 -1.91 -6.37 -0.53
CA LEU A 207 -2.31 -7.67 0.00
C LEU A 207 -3.81 -7.73 0.25
N SER A 208 -4.35 -6.76 0.98
CA SER A 208 -5.76 -6.71 1.34
C SER A 208 -6.66 -6.65 0.11
N LEU A 209 -6.43 -5.67 -0.78
CA LEU A 209 -7.25 -5.49 -1.98
C LEU A 209 -7.04 -6.63 -2.99
N GLY A 210 -5.82 -7.17 -3.10
CA GLY A 210 -5.55 -8.35 -3.91
C GLY A 210 -6.35 -9.57 -3.45
N HIS A 211 -6.48 -9.80 -2.15
CA HIS A 211 -7.35 -10.84 -1.61
C HIS A 211 -8.84 -10.54 -1.87
N LEU A 212 -9.27 -9.29 -1.82
CA LEU A 212 -10.64 -8.93 -2.23
C LEU A 212 -10.88 -9.19 -3.72
N VAL A 213 -9.91 -8.94 -4.60
CA VAL A 213 -10.01 -9.32 -6.02
C VAL A 213 -10.24 -10.82 -6.15
N LEU A 214 -9.44 -11.66 -5.48
CA LEU A 214 -9.60 -13.11 -5.50
C LEU A 214 -10.93 -13.56 -4.90
N ALA A 215 -11.43 -12.93 -3.85
CA ALA A 215 -12.74 -13.21 -3.28
C ALA A 215 -13.88 -13.02 -4.31
N GLY A 216 -13.70 -12.12 -5.27
CA GLY A 216 -14.68 -11.88 -6.35
C GLY A 216 -14.81 -13.03 -7.34
N THR A 217 -13.78 -13.87 -7.49
CA THR A 217 -13.73 -14.99 -8.44
C THR A 217 -14.07 -16.35 -7.82
N GLN A 218 -14.01 -16.47 -6.50
CA GLN A 218 -14.16 -17.73 -5.79
C GLN A 218 -15.57 -17.94 -5.25
N GLN A 219 -15.92 -19.23 -5.06
CA GLN A 219 -17.14 -19.63 -4.35
C GLN A 219 -16.80 -19.96 -2.88
N ASN A 220 -17.83 -20.05 -2.01
CA ASN A 220 -17.65 -20.51 -0.64
C ASN A 220 -17.09 -21.96 -0.63
N PRO A 221 -16.12 -22.31 0.23
CA PRO A 221 -15.56 -21.53 1.36
C PRO A 221 -14.35 -20.64 1.01
N GLN A 222 -13.77 -20.75 -0.18
CA GLN A 222 -12.55 -20.00 -0.57
C GLN A 222 -12.76 -18.49 -0.54
N ARG A 223 -13.97 -18.02 -0.92
CA ARG A 223 -14.33 -16.60 -0.82
C ARG A 223 -14.20 -16.08 0.61
N ALA A 224 -14.73 -16.81 1.59
CA ALA A 224 -14.64 -16.43 2.99
C ALA A 224 -13.19 -16.35 3.47
N SER A 225 -12.35 -17.33 3.08
CA SER A 225 -10.92 -17.32 3.40
C SER A 225 -10.20 -16.09 2.84
N HIS A 226 -10.47 -15.72 1.57
CA HIS A 226 -9.88 -14.51 0.99
C HIS A 226 -10.36 -13.23 1.69
N ILE A 227 -11.63 -13.14 2.08
CA ILE A 227 -12.16 -12.00 2.83
C ILE A 227 -11.46 -11.89 4.19
N THR A 228 -11.32 -13.00 4.92
CA THR A 228 -10.58 -13.04 6.20
C THR A 228 -9.14 -12.55 6.02
N HIS A 229 -8.41 -13.05 5.01
CA HIS A 229 -7.05 -12.56 4.73
C HIS A 229 -7.02 -11.07 4.37
N ALA A 230 -8.00 -10.59 3.60
CA ALA A 230 -8.09 -9.18 3.28
C ALA A 230 -8.23 -8.32 4.54
N CYS A 231 -9.07 -8.74 5.48
CA CYS A 231 -9.27 -8.04 6.75
C CYS A 231 -8.01 -8.07 7.62
N TRP A 232 -7.32 -9.20 7.72
CA TRP A 232 -6.08 -9.30 8.49
C TRP A 232 -4.97 -8.40 7.94
N TRP A 233 -4.82 -8.34 6.60
CA TRP A 233 -3.82 -7.48 5.97
C TRP A 233 -4.19 -6.00 6.00
N ALA A 234 -5.46 -5.65 6.16
CA ALA A 234 -5.88 -4.25 6.33
C ALA A 234 -5.75 -3.75 7.78
N ALA A 235 -5.80 -4.63 8.78
CA ALA A 235 -5.77 -4.22 10.19
C ALA A 235 -4.56 -3.37 10.59
N PRO A 236 -3.31 -3.65 10.12
CA PRO A 236 -2.14 -2.81 10.42
C PRO A 236 -2.19 -1.39 9.86
N LEU A 237 -3.07 -1.09 8.88
CA LEU A 237 -3.21 0.26 8.34
C LEU A 237 -3.50 1.29 9.42
N ALA A 238 -4.25 0.91 10.45
CA ALA A 238 -4.57 1.77 11.60
C ALA A 238 -3.33 2.26 12.38
N PHE A 239 -2.16 1.60 12.19
CA PHE A 239 -0.89 1.94 12.83
C PHE A 239 0.10 2.63 11.89
N VAL A 240 -0.29 2.87 10.66
CA VAL A 240 0.53 3.61 9.68
C VAL A 240 0.34 5.11 9.83
N LYS A 241 -0.91 5.54 9.97
CA LYS A 241 -1.30 6.94 10.20
C LYS A 241 -2.72 6.98 10.76
N GLU A 242 -3.05 8.02 11.52
CA GLU A 242 -4.35 8.19 12.20
C GLU A 242 -5.56 8.10 11.26
N ASP A 243 -5.45 8.56 10.01
CA ASP A 243 -6.53 8.52 9.01
C ASP A 243 -6.64 7.17 8.29
N MET A 244 -5.59 6.35 8.30
CA MET A 244 -5.58 5.04 7.64
C MET A 244 -6.51 4.01 8.29
N GLY A 245 -6.92 4.22 9.53
CA GLY A 245 -7.96 3.41 10.17
C GLY A 245 -9.32 3.56 9.47
N VAL A 246 -9.67 4.77 8.99
CA VAL A 246 -10.90 4.98 8.19
C VAL A 246 -10.81 4.25 6.85
N THR A 247 -9.62 4.23 6.24
CA THR A 247 -9.37 3.42 5.02
C THR A 247 -9.53 1.93 5.30
N ALA A 248 -9.03 1.42 6.44
CA ALA A 248 -9.24 0.02 6.87
C ALA A 248 -10.72 -0.28 7.10
N ALA A 249 -11.47 0.64 7.72
CA ALA A 249 -12.92 0.50 7.90
C ALA A 249 -13.66 0.43 6.56
N MET A 250 -13.28 1.23 5.57
CA MET A 250 -13.86 1.16 4.22
C MET A 250 -13.55 -0.16 3.53
N ILE A 251 -12.33 -0.71 3.69
CA ILE A 251 -12.01 -2.06 3.23
C ILE A 251 -12.93 -3.09 3.89
N GLY A 252 -13.17 -2.97 5.20
CA GLY A 252 -14.13 -3.79 5.94
C GLY A 252 -15.54 -3.72 5.35
N ALA A 253 -16.03 -2.52 5.02
CA ALA A 253 -17.34 -2.32 4.39
C ALA A 253 -17.43 -3.03 3.03
N ILE A 254 -16.42 -2.90 2.18
CA ILE A 254 -16.37 -3.62 0.88
C ILE A 254 -16.27 -5.13 1.07
N ALA A 255 -15.48 -5.59 2.05
CA ALA A 255 -15.36 -7.00 2.42
C ALA A 255 -16.73 -7.57 2.87
N LEU A 256 -17.48 -6.82 3.68
CA LEU A 256 -18.81 -7.18 4.12
C LEU A 256 -19.81 -7.29 2.96
N ILE A 257 -19.77 -6.36 2.00
CA ILE A 257 -20.57 -6.44 0.77
C ILE A 257 -20.19 -7.70 -0.02
N ARG A 258 -18.90 -8.00 -0.17
CA ARG A 258 -18.40 -9.18 -0.92
C ARG A 258 -18.65 -10.51 -0.22
N SER A 259 -18.85 -10.52 1.10
CA SER A 259 -19.22 -11.75 1.81
C SER A 259 -20.54 -12.34 1.33
N GLY A 260 -21.43 -11.49 0.81
CA GLY A 260 -22.79 -11.85 0.41
C GLY A 260 -23.79 -11.84 1.57
N TRP A 261 -23.28 -11.73 2.82
CA TRP A 261 -24.11 -11.76 4.02
C TRP A 261 -25.19 -10.66 4.04
N LEU A 262 -24.87 -9.45 3.57
CA LEU A 262 -25.88 -8.37 3.50
C LEU A 262 -27.08 -8.73 2.62
N ARG A 263 -26.87 -9.43 1.50
CA ARG A 263 -27.96 -9.91 0.63
C ARG A 263 -28.78 -10.99 1.33
N GLU A 264 -28.12 -11.92 2.00
CA GLU A 264 -28.79 -12.98 2.78
C GLU A 264 -29.59 -12.37 3.91
N ALA A 265 -29.02 -11.44 4.67
CA ALA A 265 -29.69 -10.70 5.74
C ALA A 265 -30.91 -9.93 5.22
N ALA A 266 -30.78 -9.22 4.09
CA ALA A 266 -31.90 -8.50 3.46
C ALA A 266 -33.02 -9.46 3.03
N ASN A 267 -32.69 -10.59 2.41
CA ASN A 267 -33.68 -11.59 2.02
C ASN A 267 -34.39 -12.22 3.24
N THR A 268 -33.69 -12.42 4.34
CA THR A 268 -34.24 -12.95 5.59
C THR A 268 -35.17 -11.92 6.26
N LEU A 269 -34.78 -10.65 6.30
CA LEU A 269 -35.56 -9.59 6.92
C LEU A 269 -36.77 -9.18 6.07
N PHE A 270 -36.62 -9.17 4.74
CA PHE A 270 -37.64 -8.72 3.78
C PHE A 270 -37.92 -9.82 2.73
N PRO A 271 -38.53 -10.96 3.15
CA PRO A 271 -38.81 -12.05 2.24
C PRO A 271 -39.85 -11.66 1.19
N HIS A 272 -39.60 -12.03 -0.07
CA HIS A 272 -40.57 -11.81 -1.14
C HIS A 272 -41.80 -12.73 -0.92
N ALA A 273 -42.97 -12.12 -0.82
CA ALA A 273 -44.32 -12.68 -0.75
C ALA A 273 -44.43 -14.19 -0.44
N SER A 274 -44.27 -14.59 0.81
CA SER A 274 -44.60 -15.92 1.32
C SER A 274 -45.79 -15.81 2.27
N LYS A 275 -46.73 -16.77 2.23
CA LYS A 275 -47.91 -16.78 3.09
C LYS A 275 -47.60 -17.03 4.56
N ASP A 276 -46.41 -17.61 4.87
CA ASP A 276 -45.95 -17.95 6.23
C ASP A 276 -44.66 -17.25 6.56
N VAL A 277 -44.71 -15.91 6.74
CA VAL A 277 -43.51 -15.12 7.13
C VAL A 277 -43.37 -15.15 8.66
N PRO A 278 -42.26 -15.67 9.22
CA PRO A 278 -42.01 -15.64 10.66
C PRO A 278 -42.03 -14.21 11.19
N ALA A 279 -42.32 -14.01 12.49
CA ALA A 279 -42.28 -12.71 13.13
C ALA A 279 -40.90 -12.06 12.99
N PHE A 280 -40.84 -10.73 13.11
CA PHE A 280 -39.62 -9.95 12.92
C PHE A 280 -38.45 -10.39 13.82
N TRP A 281 -38.70 -10.65 15.10
CA TRP A 281 -37.66 -11.03 16.07
C TRP A 281 -36.95 -12.37 15.78
N PRO A 282 -37.65 -13.47 15.43
CA PRO A 282 -36.99 -14.69 14.95
C PRO A 282 -36.10 -14.46 13.74
N ARG A 283 -36.53 -13.67 12.75
CA ARG A 283 -35.72 -13.33 11.55
C ARG A 283 -34.47 -12.54 11.92
N LEU A 284 -34.59 -11.57 12.83
CA LEU A 284 -33.44 -10.81 13.31
C LEU A 284 -32.41 -11.73 14.02
N ARG A 285 -32.90 -12.68 14.83
CA ARG A 285 -32.05 -13.68 15.47
C ARG A 285 -31.35 -14.59 14.46
N GLU A 286 -32.03 -14.96 13.38
CA GLU A 286 -31.46 -15.74 12.29
C GLU A 286 -30.36 -14.96 11.55
N VAL A 287 -30.57 -13.68 11.25
CA VAL A 287 -29.55 -12.78 10.67
C VAL A 287 -28.33 -12.69 11.57
N PHE A 288 -28.49 -12.50 12.87
CA PHE A 288 -27.38 -12.49 13.83
C PHE A 288 -26.64 -13.84 13.88
N SER A 289 -27.37 -14.95 13.90
CA SER A 289 -26.78 -16.30 13.85
C SER A 289 -26.03 -16.53 12.54
N GLY A 290 -26.58 -16.05 11.42
CA GLY A 290 -25.91 -16.07 10.12
C GLY A 290 -24.61 -15.27 10.10
N TRP A 291 -24.60 -14.08 10.70
CA TRP A 291 -23.42 -13.23 10.82
C TRP A 291 -22.31 -13.90 11.63
N THR A 292 -22.60 -14.44 12.81
CA THR A 292 -21.59 -15.09 13.67
C THR A 292 -21.02 -16.38 13.05
N LYS A 293 -21.77 -17.06 12.18
CA LYS A 293 -21.33 -18.27 11.45
C LYS A 293 -20.60 -17.95 10.14
N SER A 294 -20.82 -16.77 9.58
CA SER A 294 -20.16 -16.32 8.36
C SER A 294 -18.79 -15.74 8.69
N ARG A 295 -17.75 -16.54 8.53
CA ARG A 295 -16.37 -16.09 8.82
C ARG A 295 -16.06 -14.75 8.16
N GLY A 296 -16.28 -14.60 6.86
CA GLY A 296 -15.94 -13.36 6.15
C GLY A 296 -16.74 -12.13 6.61
N ALA A 297 -18.00 -12.27 7.07
CA ALA A 297 -18.82 -11.14 7.52
C ALA A 297 -18.42 -10.65 8.90
N ALA A 298 -18.10 -11.55 9.81
CA ALA A 298 -17.66 -11.20 11.16
C ALA A 298 -16.33 -10.43 11.15
N GLU A 299 -15.33 -10.94 10.44
CA GLU A 299 -14.03 -10.29 10.31
C GLU A 299 -14.12 -8.94 9.60
N ALA A 300 -14.98 -8.82 8.59
CA ALA A 300 -15.22 -7.55 7.91
C ALA A 300 -15.81 -6.48 8.85
N THR A 301 -16.80 -6.87 9.66
CA THR A 301 -17.38 -5.97 10.68
C THR A 301 -16.38 -5.60 11.76
N LEU A 302 -15.59 -6.58 12.24
CA LEU A 302 -14.53 -6.33 13.21
C LEU A 302 -13.48 -5.36 12.67
N LEU A 303 -13.10 -5.48 11.40
CA LEU A 303 -12.18 -4.53 10.77
C LEU A 303 -12.75 -3.11 10.69
N MET A 304 -14.06 -2.97 10.40
CA MET A 304 -14.71 -1.65 10.43
C MET A 304 -14.63 -1.02 11.81
N VAL A 305 -14.98 -1.78 12.85
CA VAL A 305 -14.92 -1.31 14.24
C VAL A 305 -13.48 -0.99 14.64
N TRP A 306 -12.54 -1.86 14.32
CA TRP A 306 -11.11 -1.70 14.57
C TRP A 306 -10.55 -0.42 13.95
N GLY A 307 -10.82 -0.20 12.65
CA GLY A 307 -10.33 0.99 11.94
C GLY A 307 -10.90 2.29 12.53
N LEU A 308 -12.21 2.34 12.75
CA LEU A 308 -12.85 3.51 13.35
C LEU A 308 -12.41 3.74 14.79
N PHE A 309 -12.27 2.68 15.59
CA PHE A 309 -11.79 2.76 16.97
C PHE A 309 -10.39 3.38 17.05
N TRP A 310 -9.44 2.89 16.22
CA TRP A 310 -8.09 3.40 16.26
C TRP A 310 -7.96 4.81 15.68
N SER A 311 -8.69 5.16 14.61
CA SER A 311 -8.72 6.54 14.13
C SER A 311 -9.28 7.49 15.19
N TYR A 312 -10.39 7.12 15.84
CA TYR A 312 -10.97 7.95 16.91
C TYR A 312 -10.02 8.06 18.10
N THR A 313 -9.48 6.94 18.58
CA THR A 313 -8.59 6.91 19.76
C THR A 313 -7.28 7.66 19.49
N SER A 314 -6.69 7.51 18.30
CA SER A 314 -5.46 8.24 17.97
C SER A 314 -5.69 9.74 17.91
N MET A 315 -6.71 10.22 17.20
CA MET A 315 -6.97 11.66 17.03
C MET A 315 -7.45 12.35 18.30
N ASN A 316 -8.25 11.68 19.15
CA ASN A 316 -8.89 12.32 20.30
C ASN A 316 -8.22 12.01 21.65
N LEU A 317 -7.35 10.99 21.70
CA LEU A 317 -6.70 10.61 22.96
C LEU A 317 -5.19 10.60 22.83
N ILE A 318 -4.62 9.80 21.90
CA ILE A 318 -3.17 9.58 21.85
C ILE A 318 -2.43 10.84 21.41
N LEU A 319 -2.80 11.40 20.25
CA LEU A 319 -2.17 12.62 19.73
C LEU A 319 -2.24 13.78 20.73
N PRO A 320 -3.39 14.11 21.34
CA PRO A 320 -3.46 15.16 22.36
C PRO A 320 -2.61 14.90 23.62
N ILE A 321 -2.41 13.64 24.03
CA ILE A 321 -1.56 13.32 25.19
C ILE A 321 -0.11 13.71 24.95
N PHE A 322 0.42 13.47 23.74
CA PHE A 322 1.82 13.72 23.39
C PHE A 322 2.06 15.07 22.71
N ASN A 323 0.99 15.76 22.26
CA ASN A 323 1.09 17.06 21.61
C ASN A 323 1.34 18.17 22.63
N VAL A 324 2.22 19.11 22.29
CA VAL A 324 2.59 20.25 23.14
C VAL A 324 1.37 21.14 23.50
N ASN A 325 0.41 21.25 22.56
CA ASN A 325 -0.81 22.04 22.73
C ASN A 325 -1.99 21.23 23.31
N HIS A 326 -1.77 19.96 23.63
CA HIS A 326 -2.80 19.02 24.09
C HIS A 326 -4.02 18.91 23.18
N GLN A 327 -3.81 19.03 21.88
CA GLN A 327 -4.86 18.96 20.85
C GLN A 327 -4.38 18.22 19.61
N PHE A 328 -5.32 17.88 18.70
CA PHE A 328 -4.99 17.40 17.38
C PHE A 328 -4.85 18.58 16.43
N ASP A 329 -3.61 18.91 16.04
CA ASP A 329 -3.26 20.13 15.29
C ASP A 329 -3.84 20.20 13.86
N TYR A 330 -4.43 19.11 13.38
CA TYR A 330 -5.03 19.05 12.04
C TYR A 330 -6.57 19.08 12.05
N ALA A 331 -7.20 19.22 13.23
CA ALA A 331 -8.66 19.19 13.37
C ALA A 331 -9.35 20.33 12.61
N ASP A 332 -8.72 21.49 12.53
CA ASP A 332 -9.21 22.70 11.86
C ASP A 332 -8.93 22.72 10.34
N LYS A 333 -8.13 21.78 9.83
CA LYS A 333 -7.76 21.73 8.40
C LYS A 333 -8.87 21.19 7.50
N VAL A 334 -9.86 20.46 8.08
CA VAL A 334 -10.96 19.85 7.34
C VAL A 334 -12.28 20.09 8.06
N ASP A 335 -13.14 20.94 7.49
CA ASP A 335 -14.48 21.19 8.02
C ASP A 335 -15.51 20.14 7.53
N LEU A 336 -15.47 18.95 8.12
CA LEU A 336 -16.43 17.88 7.81
C LEU A 336 -17.87 18.25 8.22
N PHE A 337 -18.06 18.97 9.34
CA PHE A 337 -19.39 19.36 9.80
C PHE A 337 -20.01 20.43 8.90
N GLY A 338 -19.23 21.41 8.45
CA GLY A 338 -19.69 22.39 7.46
C GLY A 338 -20.02 21.73 6.12
N ALA A 339 -19.22 20.75 5.68
CA ALA A 339 -19.49 19.97 4.48
C ALA A 339 -20.81 19.18 4.57
N LEU A 340 -21.10 18.56 5.71
CA LEU A 340 -22.34 17.81 5.93
C LEU A 340 -23.57 18.74 6.01
N LYS A 341 -23.42 19.94 6.58
CA LYS A 341 -24.51 20.95 6.66
C LYS A 341 -24.85 21.55 5.31
N ASN A 342 -23.86 21.66 4.42
CA ASN A 342 -24.04 22.26 3.10
C ASN A 342 -23.42 21.38 1.99
N PRO A 343 -24.05 20.25 1.63
CA PRO A 343 -23.49 19.25 0.73
C PRO A 343 -23.25 19.76 -0.70
N LEU A 344 -24.02 20.75 -1.16
CA LEU A 344 -23.81 21.37 -2.49
C LEU A 344 -22.52 22.19 -2.51
N ASN A 345 -22.27 22.96 -1.45
CA ASN A 345 -21.01 23.68 -1.30
C ASN A 345 -19.82 22.72 -1.16
N ALA A 346 -19.98 21.65 -0.39
CA ALA A 346 -18.95 20.61 -0.27
C ALA A 346 -18.64 19.97 -1.62
N LEU A 347 -19.64 19.68 -2.45
CA LEU A 347 -19.45 19.16 -3.79
C LEU A 347 -18.68 20.15 -4.68
N GLN A 348 -18.98 21.44 -4.60
CA GLN A 348 -18.23 22.48 -5.32
C GLN A 348 -16.78 22.54 -4.83
N LEU A 349 -16.54 22.46 -3.52
CA LEU A 349 -15.19 22.48 -2.92
C LEU A 349 -14.31 21.30 -3.35
N LEU A 350 -14.89 20.17 -3.77
CA LEU A 350 -14.12 19.05 -4.33
C LEU A 350 -13.40 19.40 -5.64
N PHE A 351 -13.89 20.41 -6.39
CA PHE A 351 -13.37 20.76 -7.70
C PHE A 351 -12.82 22.20 -7.75
N THR A 352 -12.87 22.94 -6.65
CA THR A 352 -12.41 24.32 -6.59
C THR A 352 -11.34 24.48 -5.53
N PRO A 353 -10.17 25.05 -5.84
CA PRO A 353 -9.75 25.61 -7.13
C PRO A 353 -9.44 24.52 -8.19
N ASP A 354 -9.15 24.94 -9.44
CA ASP A 354 -8.98 24.05 -10.60
C ASP A 354 -7.91 22.97 -10.44
N GLU A 355 -6.89 23.20 -9.63
CA GLU A 355 -5.83 22.22 -9.30
C GLU A 355 -6.39 20.97 -8.60
N LYS A 356 -7.49 21.09 -7.85
CA LYS A 356 -8.21 19.94 -7.29
C LYS A 356 -8.79 19.07 -8.41
N ALA A 357 -9.46 19.71 -9.37
CA ALA A 357 -9.99 19.01 -10.53
C ALA A 357 -8.88 18.36 -11.36
N GLN A 358 -7.73 19.01 -11.53
CA GLN A 358 -6.55 18.44 -12.20
C GLN A 358 -6.02 17.20 -11.46
N SER A 359 -5.93 17.26 -10.14
CA SER A 359 -5.48 16.12 -9.32
C SER A 359 -6.43 14.92 -9.42
N LEU A 360 -7.75 15.16 -9.40
CA LEU A 360 -8.76 14.12 -9.61
C LEU A 360 -8.70 13.56 -11.05
N TRP A 361 -8.48 14.43 -12.05
CA TRP A 361 -8.30 14.01 -13.44
C TRP A 361 -7.08 13.10 -13.62
N LEU A 362 -5.93 13.45 -13.04
CA LEU A 362 -4.73 12.61 -13.05
C LEU A 362 -4.99 11.25 -12.38
N LEU A 363 -5.74 11.25 -11.28
CA LEU A 363 -6.11 10.02 -10.60
C LEU A 363 -7.02 9.13 -11.46
N LEU A 364 -7.93 9.70 -12.24
CA LEU A 364 -8.76 8.95 -13.20
C LEU A 364 -7.91 8.39 -14.34
N MET A 365 -7.04 9.22 -14.92
CA MET A 365 -6.18 8.84 -16.05
C MET A 365 -5.25 7.68 -15.73
N VAL A 366 -4.58 7.70 -14.57
CA VAL A 366 -3.57 6.68 -14.20
C VAL A 366 -4.13 5.27 -14.17
N GLY A 367 -5.41 5.10 -13.87
CA GLY A 367 -6.15 3.83 -13.95
C GLY A 367 -7.00 3.69 -15.21
N ALA A 368 -6.64 4.39 -16.31
CA ALA A 368 -7.34 4.36 -17.61
C ALA A 368 -8.85 4.58 -17.48
N PHE A 369 -9.29 5.41 -16.53
CA PHE A 369 -10.68 5.76 -16.21
C PHE A 369 -11.57 4.59 -15.73
N LEU A 370 -11.13 3.35 -15.86
CA LEU A 370 -11.97 2.17 -15.62
C LEU A 370 -11.95 1.69 -14.17
N TRP A 371 -10.97 2.06 -13.37
CA TRP A 371 -10.86 1.62 -11.98
C TRP A 371 -12.06 2.01 -11.11
N VAL A 372 -12.72 3.14 -11.42
CA VAL A 372 -13.90 3.64 -10.68
C VAL A 372 -15.14 2.74 -10.82
N VAL A 373 -15.16 1.85 -11.82
CA VAL A 373 -16.26 0.87 -12.02
C VAL A 373 -16.20 -0.27 -10.98
N SER A 374 -15.03 -0.48 -10.36
CA SER A 374 -14.89 -1.46 -9.29
C SER A 374 -15.42 -0.93 -7.96
N PRO A 375 -16.16 -1.73 -7.17
CA PRO A 375 -16.47 -1.39 -5.78
C PRO A 375 -15.23 -1.12 -4.92
N LEU A 376 -14.07 -1.67 -5.27
CA LEU A 376 -12.80 -1.40 -4.56
C LEU A 376 -12.41 0.07 -4.66
N ALA A 377 -12.87 0.80 -5.67
CA ALA A 377 -12.64 2.24 -5.82
C ALA A 377 -13.15 3.05 -4.61
N ALA A 378 -14.21 2.57 -3.95
CA ALA A 378 -14.75 3.24 -2.77
C ALA A 378 -13.73 3.31 -1.61
N VAL A 379 -12.71 2.44 -1.58
CA VAL A 379 -11.62 2.49 -0.59
C VAL A 379 -10.80 3.79 -0.70
N ALA A 380 -10.79 4.44 -1.87
CA ALA A 380 -10.13 5.72 -2.06
C ALA A 380 -10.91 6.92 -1.47
N LEU A 381 -12.24 6.77 -1.24
CA LEU A 381 -13.11 7.88 -0.85
C LEU A 381 -12.69 8.59 0.44
N PRO A 382 -12.30 7.90 1.54
CA PRO A 382 -11.86 8.59 2.75
C PRO A 382 -10.67 9.53 2.47
N THR A 383 -9.64 9.03 1.78
CA THR A 383 -8.44 9.81 1.45
C THR A 383 -8.76 10.97 0.50
N ILE A 384 -9.57 10.74 -0.53
CA ILE A 384 -9.99 11.81 -1.45
C ILE A 384 -10.81 12.85 -0.70
N ALA A 385 -11.74 12.46 0.16
CA ALA A 385 -12.64 13.37 0.87
C ALA A 385 -11.85 14.34 1.76
N TRP A 386 -11.02 13.85 2.69
CA TRP A 386 -10.28 14.76 3.56
C TRP A 386 -9.29 15.64 2.80
N ARG A 387 -8.64 15.12 1.76
CA ARG A 387 -7.73 15.91 0.92
C ARG A 387 -8.44 17.06 0.20
N MET A 388 -9.52 16.75 -0.52
CA MET A 388 -10.24 17.74 -1.32
C MET A 388 -11.03 18.75 -0.47
N LEU A 389 -11.46 18.37 0.73
CA LEU A 389 -12.14 19.28 1.67
C LEU A 389 -11.16 20.13 2.49
N SER A 390 -9.87 19.81 2.47
CA SER A 390 -8.86 20.58 3.21
C SER A 390 -8.65 21.98 2.64
N SER A 391 -8.37 22.92 3.55
CA SER A 391 -7.91 24.29 3.25
C SER A 391 -6.44 24.36 2.87
N ASN A 392 -5.62 23.33 3.20
CA ASN A 392 -4.19 23.30 2.89
C ASN A 392 -3.95 22.81 1.47
N SER A 393 -3.37 23.67 0.62
CA SER A 393 -3.09 23.38 -0.80
C SER A 393 -2.18 22.19 -1.01
N SER A 394 -1.21 21.95 -0.13
CA SER A 394 -0.28 20.81 -0.26
C SER A 394 -1.02 19.47 -0.24
N TYR A 395 -2.17 19.36 0.44
CA TYR A 395 -2.89 18.09 0.57
C TYR A 395 -3.61 17.66 -0.72
N TRP A 396 -4.17 18.61 -1.49
CA TRP A 396 -4.91 18.28 -2.69
C TRP A 396 -4.12 18.43 -4.00
N LEU A 397 -2.93 18.98 -3.98
CA LEU A 397 -2.03 18.98 -5.14
C LEU A 397 -1.58 17.56 -5.50
N SER A 398 -1.24 17.36 -6.77
CA SER A 398 -0.70 16.09 -7.27
C SER A 398 0.76 15.85 -6.86
N THR A 399 1.45 16.88 -6.36
CA THR A 399 2.78 16.84 -5.79
C THR A 399 2.78 16.21 -4.39
N TRP A 400 3.95 15.97 -3.84
CA TRP A 400 4.14 15.35 -2.53
C TRP A 400 3.68 13.88 -2.44
N HIS A 401 3.66 13.35 -1.25
CA HIS A 401 3.37 11.94 -0.94
C HIS A 401 1.88 11.58 -0.86
N TYR A 402 0.97 12.57 -0.84
CA TYR A 402 -0.45 12.35 -0.52
C TYR A 402 -1.22 11.45 -1.51
N SER A 403 -0.73 11.32 -2.75
CA SER A 403 -1.33 10.41 -3.72
C SER A 403 -0.81 8.98 -3.64
N LEU A 404 0.23 8.70 -2.83
CA LEU A 404 0.90 7.40 -2.76
C LEU A 404 -0.06 6.27 -2.38
N VAL A 405 -0.85 6.45 -1.32
CA VAL A 405 -1.80 5.43 -0.81
C VAL A 405 -2.95 5.15 -1.78
N LEU A 406 -3.25 6.08 -2.70
CA LEU A 406 -4.28 5.89 -3.72
C LEU A 406 -3.81 4.95 -4.84
N MET A 407 -2.51 4.83 -5.09
CA MET A 407 -1.99 4.04 -6.21
C MET A 407 -2.33 2.55 -6.10
N PRO A 408 -2.05 1.82 -4.99
CA PRO A 408 -2.45 0.43 -4.87
C PRO A 408 -3.99 0.25 -4.97
N ILE A 409 -4.78 1.22 -4.51
CA ILE A 409 -6.25 1.16 -4.62
C ILE A 409 -6.67 1.23 -6.09
N VAL A 410 -6.15 2.20 -6.84
CA VAL A 410 -6.45 2.38 -8.27
C VAL A 410 -6.11 1.12 -9.06
N PHE A 411 -4.89 0.59 -8.90
CA PHE A 411 -4.43 -0.53 -9.72
C PHE A 411 -5.08 -1.87 -9.32
N MET A 412 -5.39 -2.07 -8.04
CA MET A 412 -6.16 -3.24 -7.60
C MET A 412 -7.64 -3.15 -8.00
N ALA A 413 -8.24 -1.96 -7.99
CA ALA A 413 -9.58 -1.74 -8.51
C ALA A 413 -9.63 -1.99 -10.03
N LEU A 414 -8.62 -1.54 -10.78
CA LEU A 414 -8.51 -1.84 -12.21
C LEU A 414 -8.33 -3.33 -12.46
N LEU A 415 -7.50 -4.03 -11.67
CA LEU A 415 -7.38 -5.49 -11.75
C LEU A 415 -8.73 -6.17 -11.49
N ASP A 416 -9.52 -5.72 -10.52
CA ASP A 416 -10.85 -6.26 -10.24
C ASP A 416 -11.79 -6.13 -11.44
N VAL A 417 -11.76 -5.00 -12.15
CA VAL A 417 -12.54 -4.82 -13.38
C VAL A 417 -12.11 -5.82 -14.45
N LEU A 418 -10.81 -5.97 -14.69
CA LEU A 418 -10.28 -6.89 -15.70
C LEU A 418 -10.62 -8.35 -15.37
N VAL A 419 -10.56 -8.72 -14.11
CA VAL A 419 -10.93 -10.06 -13.63
C VAL A 419 -12.43 -10.32 -13.86
N ARG A 420 -13.30 -9.36 -13.57
CA ARG A 420 -14.75 -9.49 -13.86
C ARG A 420 -15.03 -9.63 -15.34
N VAL A 421 -14.35 -8.88 -16.20
CA VAL A 421 -14.44 -9.02 -17.66
C VAL A 421 -13.99 -10.42 -18.09
N HIS A 422 -12.87 -10.89 -17.54
CA HIS A 422 -12.35 -12.24 -17.83
C HIS A 422 -13.35 -13.34 -17.44
N GLU A 423 -13.91 -13.28 -16.24
CA GLU A 423 -14.91 -14.24 -15.76
C GLU A 423 -16.20 -14.17 -16.57
N HIS A 424 -16.66 -12.97 -16.96
CA HIS A 424 -17.81 -12.83 -17.85
C HIS A 424 -17.57 -13.52 -19.19
N ARG A 425 -16.41 -13.31 -19.82
CA ARG A 425 -16.04 -13.99 -21.07
C ARG A 425 -16.05 -15.50 -20.95
N ARG A 426 -15.49 -16.04 -19.86
CA ARG A 426 -15.48 -17.48 -19.59
C ARG A 426 -16.89 -18.05 -19.47
N ARG A 427 -17.80 -17.36 -18.77
CA ARG A 427 -19.19 -17.78 -18.63
C ARG A 427 -19.93 -17.77 -19.96
N VAL A 428 -19.75 -16.74 -20.78
CA VAL A 428 -20.34 -16.65 -22.12
C VAL A 428 -19.84 -17.78 -23.02
N ALA A 429 -18.53 -18.05 -23.00
CA ALA A 429 -17.95 -19.14 -23.78
C ALA A 429 -18.49 -20.54 -23.33
N ALA A 430 -18.57 -20.76 -22.02
CA ALA A 430 -19.13 -22.03 -21.48
C ALA A 430 -20.60 -22.21 -21.90
N SER A 431 -21.44 -21.17 -21.73
CA SER A 431 -22.84 -21.25 -22.13
C SER A 431 -23.03 -21.46 -23.64
N ALA A 432 -22.14 -20.94 -24.47
CA ALA A 432 -22.16 -21.18 -25.92
C ALA A 432 -21.79 -22.64 -26.26
N GLN A 433 -20.82 -23.24 -25.55
CA GLN A 433 -20.45 -24.65 -25.70
C GLN A 433 -21.58 -25.59 -25.26
N ASP A 434 -22.19 -25.30 -24.09
CA ASP A 434 -23.34 -26.10 -23.60
C ASP A 434 -24.51 -26.07 -24.58
N LYS A 435 -24.80 -24.89 -25.16
CA LYS A 435 -25.85 -24.75 -26.17
C LYS A 435 -25.52 -25.49 -27.45
N ALA A 436 -24.28 -25.42 -27.95
CA ALA A 436 -23.83 -26.17 -29.12
C ALA A 436 -23.92 -27.70 -28.91
N ALA A 437 -23.57 -28.17 -27.69
CA ALA A 437 -23.69 -29.57 -27.32
C ALA A 437 -25.17 -30.01 -27.22
N ALA A 438 -26.06 -29.15 -26.69
CA ALA A 438 -27.50 -29.41 -26.65
C ALA A 438 -28.13 -29.43 -28.05
N ASP A 439 -27.75 -28.51 -28.94
CA ASP A 439 -28.23 -28.43 -30.32
C ASP A 439 -27.77 -29.66 -31.14
N GLN A 440 -26.58 -30.22 -30.87
CA GLN A 440 -26.13 -31.48 -31.48
C GLN A 440 -26.96 -32.68 -31.00
N ASN A 441 -27.39 -32.69 -29.74
CA ASN A 441 -28.24 -33.78 -29.21
C ASN A 441 -29.72 -33.64 -29.59
N THR A 442 -30.20 -32.43 -29.94
CA THR A 442 -31.58 -32.15 -30.31
C THR A 442 -31.82 -32.06 -31.82
N ALA A 443 -30.81 -32.32 -32.65
CA ALA A 443 -30.97 -32.34 -34.13
C ALA A 443 -32.01 -33.33 -34.64
N TYR A 444 -32.67 -34.12 -33.76
CA TYR A 444 -33.77 -35.06 -34.07
C TYR A 444 -35.18 -34.58 -33.71
N GLN A 445 -35.34 -33.38 -33.11
CA GLN A 445 -36.68 -32.85 -32.79
C GLN A 445 -36.75 -31.34 -33.02
N LYS A 446 -37.36 -30.91 -34.10
CA LYS A 446 -37.77 -29.52 -34.32
C LYS A 446 -39.08 -29.23 -33.58
N PRO A 447 -39.13 -28.16 -32.76
CA PRO A 447 -40.36 -27.41 -32.52
C PRO A 447 -40.27 -26.02 -33.14
N GLU A 448 -41.36 -25.63 -33.79
CA GLU A 448 -41.63 -24.27 -34.24
C GLU A 448 -41.58 -23.29 -33.10
N GLN A 449 -40.69 -22.32 -33.17
CA GLN A 449 -40.67 -21.20 -32.22
C GLN A 449 -41.45 -20.00 -32.78
N GLN A 450 -42.51 -19.64 -32.07
CA GLN A 450 -43.23 -18.39 -32.21
C GLN A 450 -42.32 -17.19 -31.89
N ASN A 451 -42.14 -16.34 -32.88
CA ASN A 451 -41.47 -15.04 -32.75
C ASN A 451 -42.39 -14.04 -32.04
N THR A 452 -42.15 -13.75 -30.79
CA THR A 452 -42.67 -12.54 -30.14
C THR A 452 -41.64 -11.43 -30.29
N ALA A 453 -41.74 -10.64 -31.34
CA ALA A 453 -40.93 -9.45 -31.59
C ALA A 453 -41.44 -8.26 -30.78
N GLY A 454 -41.04 -8.14 -29.55
CA GLY A 454 -41.02 -6.86 -28.84
C GLY A 454 -39.82 -6.03 -29.31
N SER A 455 -40.06 -4.83 -29.80
CA SER A 455 -39.01 -3.91 -30.26
C SER A 455 -38.21 -3.37 -29.07
N ASP A 456 -37.14 -4.09 -28.69
CA ASP A 456 -36.18 -3.64 -27.71
C ASP A 456 -35.12 -2.74 -28.38
N TRP A 457 -35.34 -1.42 -28.39
CA TRP A 457 -34.46 -0.41 -28.98
C TRP A 457 -33.04 -0.46 -28.42
N ALA A 458 -32.83 -0.96 -27.18
CA ALA A 458 -31.54 -1.09 -26.54
C ALA A 458 -30.75 -2.35 -26.97
N LYS A 459 -31.38 -3.28 -27.67
CA LYS A 459 -30.79 -4.56 -28.10
C LYS A 459 -29.55 -4.40 -28.99
N PRO A 460 -29.53 -3.48 -30.00
CA PRO A 460 -28.34 -3.27 -30.82
C PRO A 460 -27.16 -2.75 -29.99
N TYR A 461 -27.40 -1.81 -29.07
CA TYR A 461 -26.36 -1.24 -28.21
C TYR A 461 -25.81 -2.27 -27.22
N ARG A 462 -26.68 -3.10 -26.63
CA ARG A 462 -26.25 -4.21 -25.75
C ARG A 462 -25.39 -5.22 -26.51
N ASN A 463 -25.78 -5.58 -27.73
CA ASN A 463 -25.03 -6.50 -28.57
C ASN A 463 -23.67 -5.92 -29.00
N ALA A 464 -23.61 -4.65 -29.37
CA ALA A 464 -22.36 -3.96 -29.70
C ALA A 464 -21.42 -3.87 -28.48
N THR A 465 -21.93 -3.47 -27.33
CA THR A 465 -21.15 -3.40 -26.08
C THR A 465 -20.64 -4.79 -25.68
N GLN A 466 -21.47 -5.82 -25.76
CA GLN A 466 -21.04 -7.20 -25.50
C GLN A 466 -19.96 -7.65 -26.49
N ALA A 467 -20.11 -7.34 -27.79
CA ALA A 467 -19.11 -7.67 -28.80
C ALA A 467 -17.76 -6.99 -28.53
N ILE A 468 -17.76 -5.72 -28.12
CA ILE A 468 -16.57 -4.99 -27.72
C ILE A 468 -15.93 -5.66 -26.50
N ILE A 469 -16.71 -5.89 -25.44
CA ILE A 469 -16.23 -6.56 -24.21
C ILE A 469 -15.62 -7.92 -24.52
N LEU A 470 -16.23 -8.71 -25.41
CA LEU A 470 -15.77 -10.07 -25.72
C LEU A 470 -14.50 -10.08 -26.59
N LYS A 471 -14.30 -9.12 -27.48
CA LYS A 471 -13.22 -9.09 -28.47
C LYS A 471 -11.98 -8.30 -28.05
N THR A 472 -12.12 -7.28 -27.19
CA THR A 472 -10.99 -6.41 -26.80
C THR A 472 -9.96 -7.21 -25.97
N PRO A 473 -8.66 -7.25 -26.32
CA PRO A 473 -7.65 -7.92 -25.53
C PRO A 473 -7.58 -7.37 -24.10
N LEU A 474 -7.47 -8.25 -23.09
CA LEU A 474 -7.42 -7.83 -21.68
C LEU A 474 -6.22 -6.94 -21.36
N TRP A 475 -5.10 -7.11 -22.07
CA TRP A 475 -3.88 -6.34 -21.87
C TRP A 475 -3.95 -4.90 -22.40
N LEU A 476 -4.96 -4.56 -23.23
CA LEU A 476 -5.05 -3.23 -23.82
C LEU A 476 -5.26 -2.14 -22.77
N VAL A 477 -6.12 -2.37 -21.78
CA VAL A 477 -6.41 -1.38 -20.73
C VAL A 477 -5.21 -1.14 -19.83
N PRO A 478 -4.51 -2.16 -19.28
CA PRO A 478 -3.29 -1.92 -18.52
C PRO A 478 -2.16 -1.33 -19.37
N LEU A 479 -2.10 -1.60 -20.67
CA LEU A 479 -1.18 -0.91 -21.58
C LEU A 479 -1.52 0.59 -21.67
N LEU A 480 -2.79 0.96 -21.79
CA LEU A 480 -3.21 2.38 -21.78
C LEU A 480 -2.86 3.05 -20.44
N ALA A 481 -3.08 2.38 -19.31
CA ALA A 481 -2.67 2.88 -18.01
C ALA A 481 -1.15 3.11 -17.95
N LEU A 482 -0.35 2.19 -18.49
CA LEU A 482 1.10 2.34 -18.59
C LEU A 482 1.49 3.50 -19.50
N VAL A 483 0.82 3.67 -20.65
CA VAL A 483 1.07 4.79 -21.57
C VAL A 483 0.78 6.12 -20.88
N PHE A 484 -0.36 6.27 -20.21
CA PHE A 484 -0.70 7.48 -19.47
C PHE A 484 0.29 7.78 -18.32
N THR A 485 0.92 6.77 -17.80
CA THR A 485 1.96 6.92 -16.76
C THR A 485 3.32 7.30 -17.35
N VAL A 486 3.73 6.67 -18.45
CA VAL A 486 5.09 6.79 -19.01
C VAL A 486 5.21 7.99 -19.96
N ALA A 487 4.17 8.32 -20.72
CA ALA A 487 4.23 9.41 -21.68
C ALA A 487 4.64 10.76 -21.05
N PRO A 488 4.12 11.19 -19.89
CA PRO A 488 4.56 12.41 -19.23
C PRO A 488 6.05 12.38 -18.82
N ILE A 489 6.60 11.21 -18.47
CA ILE A 489 8.03 11.04 -18.14
C ILE A 489 8.87 11.25 -19.40
N LEU A 490 8.52 10.56 -20.49
CA LEU A 490 9.25 10.62 -21.76
C LEU A 490 9.20 12.01 -22.44
N THR A 491 8.11 12.76 -22.23
CA THR A 491 7.99 14.14 -22.72
C THR A 491 8.65 15.16 -21.78
N ALA A 492 9.41 14.68 -20.80
CA ALA A 492 10.17 15.47 -19.82
C ALA A 492 9.30 16.57 -19.18
N GLN A 493 8.04 16.23 -18.82
CA GLN A 493 7.19 17.16 -18.09
C GLN A 493 7.82 17.51 -16.76
N PRO A 494 8.04 18.80 -16.42
CA PRO A 494 8.74 19.21 -15.21
C PRO A 494 8.08 18.68 -13.91
N THR A 495 6.81 18.33 -13.99
CA THR A 495 6.03 17.77 -12.87
C THR A 495 6.29 16.28 -12.63
N GLN A 496 7.07 15.60 -13.48
CA GLN A 496 7.37 14.17 -13.33
C GLN A 496 8.79 13.96 -12.82
N PRO A 497 8.96 13.52 -11.57
CA PRO A 497 10.29 13.38 -10.95
C PRO A 497 11.26 12.49 -11.75
N LEU A 498 10.79 11.36 -12.31
CA LEU A 498 11.66 10.48 -13.09
C LEU A 498 12.17 11.10 -14.39
N ALA A 499 11.56 12.19 -14.87
CA ALA A 499 12.11 12.94 -16.00
C ALA A 499 13.47 13.59 -15.68
N GLN A 500 13.76 13.87 -14.40
CA GLN A 500 15.06 14.37 -13.95
C GLN A 500 16.21 13.38 -14.24
N LEU A 501 15.91 12.08 -14.39
CA LEU A 501 16.91 11.08 -14.78
C LEU A 501 17.43 11.26 -16.22
N THR A 502 16.81 12.11 -17.03
CA THR A 502 17.30 12.52 -18.33
C THR A 502 18.20 13.77 -18.28
N ASP A 503 18.26 14.44 -17.14
CA ASP A 503 19.10 15.63 -16.92
C ASP A 503 20.53 15.19 -16.55
N PRO A 504 21.55 15.52 -17.36
CA PRO A 504 22.94 15.21 -17.02
C PRO A 504 23.41 15.84 -15.72
N VAL A 505 22.85 16.98 -15.32
CA VAL A 505 23.20 17.64 -14.04
C VAL A 505 22.71 16.82 -12.85
N PHE A 506 21.49 16.24 -12.94
CA PHE A 506 20.96 15.38 -11.89
C PHE A 506 21.63 14.00 -11.83
N THR A 507 22.10 13.47 -12.95
CA THR A 507 22.64 12.10 -13.05
C THR A 507 24.16 12.03 -12.94
N THR A 508 24.86 13.17 -12.94
CA THR A 508 26.30 13.19 -12.78
C THR A 508 26.73 12.70 -11.39
N THR A 509 27.90 12.11 -11.31
CA THR A 509 28.57 11.80 -10.03
C THR A 509 29.58 12.88 -9.66
N ASP A 510 29.81 13.83 -10.55
CA ASP A 510 30.71 14.95 -10.31
C ASP A 510 30.05 15.95 -9.35
N GLN A 511 30.67 16.12 -8.19
CA GLN A 511 30.19 17.04 -7.18
C GLN A 511 30.71 18.46 -7.45
N THR A 512 29.81 19.42 -7.32
CA THR A 512 30.16 20.83 -7.32
C THR A 512 30.99 21.21 -6.09
N SER A 513 31.71 22.30 -6.14
CA SER A 513 32.45 22.82 -4.97
C SER A 513 31.51 23.06 -3.78
N THR A 514 30.27 23.47 -4.02
CA THR A 514 29.26 23.66 -2.98
C THR A 514 28.89 22.34 -2.29
N GLU A 515 28.69 21.27 -3.02
CA GLU A 515 28.36 19.95 -2.48
C GLU A 515 29.51 19.35 -1.68
N VAL A 516 30.74 19.48 -2.19
CA VAL A 516 31.97 19.09 -1.46
C VAL A 516 32.09 19.88 -0.16
N ASN A 517 31.81 21.18 -0.20
CA ASN A 517 31.87 22.04 0.98
C ASN A 517 30.81 21.66 2.03
N LYS A 518 29.59 21.30 1.61
CA LYS A 518 28.54 20.78 2.50
C LYS A 518 28.99 19.49 3.20
N ARG A 519 29.57 18.54 2.46
CA ARG A 519 30.12 17.30 3.03
C ARG A 519 31.20 17.60 4.07
N ARG A 520 32.14 18.45 3.73
CA ARG A 520 33.21 18.89 4.65
C ARG A 520 32.67 19.57 5.91
N ALA A 521 31.61 20.37 5.77
CA ALA A 521 30.96 21.01 6.91
C ALA A 521 30.29 20.00 7.85
N VAL A 522 29.65 18.96 7.31
CA VAL A 522 29.10 17.85 8.11
C VAL A 522 30.20 17.10 8.85
N ASP A 523 31.32 16.79 8.16
CA ASP A 523 32.43 16.03 8.73
C ASP A 523 33.18 16.82 9.82
N ALA A 524 33.15 18.15 9.78
CA ALA A 524 33.76 19.02 10.78
C ALA A 524 33.00 19.05 12.12
N VAL A 525 31.76 18.63 12.18
CA VAL A 525 30.98 18.52 13.42
C VAL A 525 31.17 17.11 14.03
N PRO A 526 31.74 17.00 15.26
CA PRO A 526 31.99 15.69 15.87
C PRO A 526 30.71 14.87 16.11
N ILE A 527 30.87 13.55 16.05
CA ILE A 527 29.82 12.60 16.51
C ILE A 527 29.60 12.82 18.02
N GLY A 528 28.36 12.79 18.47
CA GLY A 528 27.94 13.05 19.84
C GLY A 528 27.68 14.52 20.15
N ALA A 529 28.06 15.46 19.27
CA ALA A 529 27.81 16.87 19.47
C ALA A 529 26.32 17.24 19.26
N SER A 530 25.89 18.31 19.93
CA SER A 530 24.67 19.03 19.61
C SER A 530 24.94 20.13 18.57
N VAL A 531 24.06 20.27 17.57
CA VAL A 531 24.28 21.23 16.48
C VAL A 531 22.95 21.84 16.02
N ALA A 532 22.94 23.16 15.85
CA ALA A 532 21.85 23.89 15.20
C ALA A 532 22.25 24.26 13.77
N THR A 533 21.34 24.08 12.83
CA THR A 533 21.60 24.35 11.41
C THR A 533 20.33 24.72 10.63
N ASP A 534 20.52 25.18 9.40
CA ASP A 534 19.43 25.38 8.42
C ASP A 534 19.10 24.12 7.61
N LEU A 535 18.08 24.20 6.77
CA LEU A 535 17.57 23.06 6.01
C LEU A 535 18.59 22.47 5.01
N SER A 536 19.58 23.25 4.57
CA SER A 536 20.45 22.87 3.44
C SER A 536 21.36 21.68 3.73
N ILE A 537 21.65 21.40 5.02
CA ILE A 537 22.52 20.32 5.48
C ILE A 537 21.96 19.53 6.68
N ILE A 538 20.75 19.86 7.13
CA ILE A 538 20.14 19.35 8.37
C ILE A 538 20.09 17.82 8.40
N THR A 539 19.68 17.20 7.29
CA THR A 539 19.46 15.75 7.20
C THR A 539 20.74 14.95 7.39
N GLU A 540 21.83 15.38 6.76
CA GLU A 540 23.12 14.69 6.79
C GLU A 540 23.87 14.87 8.12
N LEU A 541 23.49 15.86 8.94
CA LEU A 541 24.05 16.05 10.28
C LEU A 541 23.47 15.11 11.33
N ILE A 542 22.30 14.50 11.11
CA ILE A 542 21.60 13.72 12.14
C ILE A 542 22.36 12.48 12.61
N PRO A 543 22.96 11.64 11.73
CA PRO A 543 23.59 10.42 12.18
C PRO A 543 24.60 10.66 13.31
N GLY A 544 24.27 10.12 14.51
CA GLY A 544 25.11 10.22 15.69
C GLY A 544 25.17 11.58 16.38
N ARG A 545 24.35 12.54 16.03
CA ARG A 545 24.31 13.90 16.62
C ARG A 545 22.91 14.27 17.07
N THR A 546 22.81 15.29 17.93
CA THR A 546 21.53 15.93 18.29
C THR A 546 21.39 17.21 17.46
N VAL A 547 20.43 17.24 16.55
CA VAL A 547 20.28 18.33 15.58
C VAL A 547 19.04 19.16 15.88
N TYR A 548 19.22 20.48 15.90
CA TYR A 548 18.16 21.48 16.04
C TYR A 548 18.00 22.26 14.74
N TRP A 549 16.78 22.69 14.45
CA TRP A 549 16.55 23.62 13.35
C TRP A 549 16.66 25.05 13.82
N ILE A 550 17.53 25.82 13.19
CA ILE A 550 17.84 27.21 13.56
C ILE A 550 16.62 28.17 13.45
N GLY A 551 15.52 27.74 12.82
CA GLY A 551 14.26 28.49 12.71
C GLY A 551 13.40 28.46 13.97
N HIS A 552 13.63 27.55 14.92
CA HIS A 552 12.92 27.48 16.20
C HIS A 552 13.64 28.32 17.28
N HIS A 553 12.89 28.65 18.33
CA HIS A 553 13.43 29.34 19.51
C HIS A 553 13.20 28.48 20.76
N GLY A 554 14.07 28.64 21.76
CA GLY A 554 13.96 27.96 23.04
C GLY A 554 14.73 26.63 23.13
N GLU A 555 15.44 26.24 22.06
CA GLU A 555 16.33 25.09 22.08
C GLU A 555 17.54 25.37 23.00
N PRO A 556 18.10 24.32 23.65
CA PRO A 556 19.34 24.45 24.42
C PRO A 556 20.50 24.97 23.56
N ALA A 557 21.41 25.74 24.15
CA ALA A 557 22.61 26.23 23.47
C ALA A 557 23.44 25.04 22.93
N PRO A 558 23.54 24.86 21.59
CA PRO A 558 24.25 23.74 21.01
C PRO A 558 25.77 23.89 21.11
N ASP A 559 26.49 22.77 20.96
CA ASP A 559 27.95 22.77 20.88
C ASP A 559 28.46 23.44 19.61
N TYR A 560 27.70 23.29 18.52
CA TYR A 560 28.02 23.85 17.20
C TYR A 560 26.80 24.55 16.61
N VAL A 561 27.07 25.60 15.82
CA VAL A 561 26.05 26.18 14.92
C VAL A 561 26.66 26.21 13.51
N VAL A 562 25.94 25.63 12.55
CA VAL A 562 26.38 25.55 11.15
C VAL A 562 25.43 26.38 10.29
N ILE A 563 25.96 27.40 9.63
CA ILE A 563 25.21 28.38 8.85
C ILE A 563 25.68 28.34 7.41
N ASP A 564 24.82 27.87 6.50
CA ASP A 564 25.05 28.06 5.06
C ASP A 564 24.49 29.42 4.63
N ARG A 565 25.36 30.37 4.36
CA ARG A 565 24.98 31.73 3.94
C ARG A 565 24.27 31.77 2.59
N ALA A 566 24.43 30.72 1.76
CA ALA A 566 23.69 30.55 0.50
C ALA A 566 22.33 29.84 0.69
N GLY A 567 22.02 29.37 1.91
CA GLY A 567 20.78 28.68 2.23
C GLY A 567 19.56 29.59 2.09
N THR A 568 18.42 29.01 1.65
CA THR A 568 17.17 29.74 1.44
C THR A 568 16.49 30.20 2.73
N ALA A 569 16.85 29.62 3.87
CA ALA A 569 16.29 29.93 5.19
C ALA A 569 16.49 31.41 5.61
N TRP A 570 17.46 32.11 5.02
CA TRP A 570 17.82 33.49 5.39
C TRP A 570 17.06 34.56 4.61
N GLY A 571 16.24 34.19 3.64
CA GLY A 571 15.53 35.15 2.80
C GLY A 571 16.45 36.15 2.10
N GLY A 572 17.66 35.73 1.74
CA GLY A 572 18.69 36.57 1.12
C GLY A 572 19.47 37.48 2.10
N LYS A 573 19.27 37.35 3.40
CA LYS A 573 19.93 38.15 4.46
C LYS A 573 20.62 37.26 5.50
N PRO A 574 21.65 36.47 5.12
CA PRO A 574 22.37 35.64 6.08
C PRO A 574 23.14 36.48 7.09
N PRO A 575 23.45 35.94 8.28
CA PRO A 575 24.27 36.61 9.27
C PRO A 575 25.65 36.99 8.70
N THR A 576 26.08 38.23 8.90
CA THR A 576 27.42 38.69 8.48
C THR A 576 28.53 38.15 9.37
N ASN A 577 28.23 37.93 10.66
CA ASN A 577 29.10 37.30 11.65
C ASN A 577 28.36 36.12 12.31
N ALA A 578 28.71 34.90 11.93
CA ALA A 578 28.08 33.68 12.42
C ALA A 578 28.31 33.45 13.93
N ALA A 579 29.51 33.79 14.45
CA ALA A 579 29.82 33.66 15.87
C ALA A 579 29.00 34.63 16.72
N GLN A 580 28.90 35.90 16.28
CA GLN A 580 28.06 36.88 16.95
C GLN A 580 26.59 36.50 16.92
N TYR A 581 26.07 36.02 15.77
CA TYR A 581 24.70 35.54 15.64
C TYR A 581 24.40 34.40 16.62
N ALA A 582 25.32 33.43 16.74
CA ALA A 582 25.16 32.31 17.66
C ALA A 582 25.22 32.79 19.12
N ALA A 583 26.12 33.68 19.45
CA ALA A 583 26.26 34.25 20.79
C ALA A 583 25.02 35.05 21.22
N ASP A 584 24.50 35.91 20.34
CA ASP A 584 23.29 36.72 20.59
C ASP A 584 22.04 35.81 20.75
N ARG A 585 21.99 34.73 19.97
CA ARG A 585 20.87 33.81 19.99
C ARG A 585 20.80 32.92 21.22
N TYR A 586 21.95 32.37 21.64
CA TYR A 586 22.02 31.34 22.67
C TYR A 586 22.52 31.83 24.01
N GLY A 587 23.00 33.09 24.08
CA GLY A 587 23.51 33.68 25.32
C GLY A 587 24.83 33.10 25.80
N HIS A 588 25.60 32.45 24.94
CA HIS A 588 26.89 31.81 25.21
C HIS A 588 27.94 32.29 24.22
N PRO A 589 29.23 32.30 24.59
CA PRO A 589 30.29 32.69 23.66
C PRO A 589 30.54 31.60 22.61
N TYR A 590 30.64 32.03 21.35
CA TYR A 590 30.97 31.18 20.19
C TYR A 590 32.12 31.77 19.40
N GLU A 591 32.94 30.93 18.80
CA GLU A 591 33.98 31.28 17.86
C GLU A 591 33.82 30.55 16.53
N VAL A 592 34.37 31.12 15.46
CA VAL A 592 34.42 30.44 14.16
C VAL A 592 35.47 29.35 14.23
N ALA A 593 35.02 28.08 14.20
CA ALA A 593 35.91 26.93 14.18
C ALA A 593 36.47 26.68 12.77
N GLU A 594 35.62 26.81 11.74
CA GLU A 594 35.99 26.60 10.33
C GLU A 594 35.08 27.40 9.41
N ARG A 595 35.58 27.76 8.23
CA ARG A 595 34.82 28.29 7.09
C ARG A 595 35.05 27.42 5.87
N VAL A 596 33.99 26.92 5.29
CA VAL A 596 34.04 26.03 4.11
C VAL A 596 33.12 26.61 3.03
N GLY A 597 33.70 27.36 2.09
CA GLY A 597 32.95 28.08 1.06
C GLY A 597 31.95 29.07 1.66
N THR A 598 30.66 28.84 1.44
CA THR A 598 29.59 29.69 2.01
C THR A 598 29.14 29.27 3.41
N ILE A 599 29.75 28.22 3.99
CA ILE A 599 29.31 27.63 5.25
C ILE A 599 30.25 28.05 6.36
N ASP A 600 29.68 28.64 7.40
CA ASP A 600 30.38 28.98 8.64
C ASP A 600 30.04 27.93 9.71
N ILE A 601 31.06 27.34 10.30
CA ILE A 601 30.96 26.40 11.42
C ILE A 601 31.45 27.11 12.66
N VAL A 602 30.58 27.34 13.61
CA VAL A 602 30.95 28.02 14.87
C VAL A 602 30.82 27.04 16.03
N ARG A 603 31.73 27.13 16.98
CA ARG A 603 31.82 26.26 18.14
C ARG A 603 31.65 27.08 19.41
N ARG A 604 30.94 26.55 20.37
CA ARG A 604 30.80 27.11 21.72
C ARG A 604 32.12 26.99 22.48
N THR A 605 32.52 28.05 23.22
CA THR A 605 33.85 28.13 23.83
C THR A 605 33.87 28.03 25.37
N ASP A 606 32.71 28.06 26.01
CA ASP A 606 32.55 27.99 27.48
C ASP A 606 32.15 26.60 27.99
N LYS A 607 32.40 25.53 27.22
CA LYS A 607 32.09 24.15 27.55
C LYS A 607 33.34 23.33 27.80
#